data_5cda5fded6cbd2c051db1e6a07f56cf7
#
_entry.id   5cda5fded6cbd2c051db1e6a07f56cf7
#
_cell.length_a   1.000
_cell.length_b   1.000
_cell.length_c   1.000
_cell.angle_alpha   90.00
_cell.angle_beta   90.00
_cell.angle_gamma   90.00
#
_symmetry.space_group_name_H-M   'P 1'
#
loop_
_entity.id
_entity.type
_entity.pdbx_description
1 polymer ?
#
loop_
_entity_poly.entity_id
_entity_poly.type
_entity_poly.pdbx_seq_one_letter_code
_entity_poly.pdbx_strand_id
1 'polypeptide(L)'
;MINQVYQLVAPRQFDVTYNNVDIYGNHVIVRPLYLSICAADQRYYTGRRDENVLRKKLPMSLVHEAVGEVVFDSKGVFEKGMKVVMVPNTPTEKHDVIAENYLASSYFRSSGYDGFMQDYVVMAHDRIVPLPNAIDLSTISYTELVSVSYHAIQRFERKSIPLKTSFGIWGDGNLGYITAILLRKLYPEAKIYVFGKTDYKLSHFSFVDDIFTVNQIPDDLKIDHAFECVGGKGSQVALQQIVEHISPEGSIALLGVSELPVEVNTRLVLEKGLTLIGSSRSGSKDFEQVVDLYRKYPDIVEKLALLKGHEINVCTMQDIVQAFEMDLSTSWGKTVLKWTI
;
A
#
# COMPACT_ATOMS: atom_id res chain seq x y z
N MET A 1 3.07 -30.60 6.28
CA MET A 1 3.67 -30.31 4.96
C MET A 1 4.89 -29.42 5.19
N ILE A 2 6.04 -29.74 4.59
CA ILE A 2 7.25 -28.88 4.72
C ILE A 2 7.04 -27.63 3.89
N ASN A 3 7.42 -26.48 4.44
CA ASN A 3 7.35 -25.16 3.82
C ASN A 3 8.71 -24.47 3.90
N GLN A 4 9.17 -23.89 2.82
CA GLN A 4 10.35 -23.04 2.79
C GLN A 4 9.93 -21.58 3.02
N VAL A 5 10.69 -20.90 3.85
CA VAL A 5 10.49 -19.48 4.18
C VAL A 5 11.79 -18.74 3.89
N TYR A 6 11.74 -17.76 3.01
CA TYR A 6 12.90 -16.97 2.57
C TYR A 6 12.99 -15.71 3.44
N GLN A 7 13.89 -15.75 4.43
CA GLN A 7 13.99 -14.72 5.46
C GLN A 7 15.17 -13.78 5.22
N LEU A 8 14.96 -12.50 5.40
CA LEU A 8 16.04 -11.54 5.59
C LEU A 8 16.63 -11.75 6.98
N VAL A 9 17.88 -12.18 7.06
CA VAL A 9 18.59 -12.44 8.33
C VAL A 9 19.44 -11.26 8.77
N ALA A 10 19.95 -10.49 7.81
CA ALA A 10 20.67 -9.23 8.01
C ALA A 10 20.46 -8.35 6.76
N PRO A 11 20.77 -7.05 6.81
CA PRO A 11 20.66 -6.20 5.62
C PRO A 11 21.33 -6.83 4.39
N ARG A 12 20.57 -6.94 3.29
CA ARG A 12 20.96 -7.55 2.00
C ARG A 12 21.31 -9.04 2.06
N GLN A 13 20.97 -9.75 3.15
CA GLN A 13 21.30 -11.17 3.32
C GLN A 13 20.01 -11.96 3.58
N PHE A 14 19.67 -12.82 2.62
CA PHE A 14 18.58 -13.78 2.77
C PHE A 14 19.11 -15.16 3.12
N ASP A 15 18.31 -15.92 3.85
CA ASP A 15 18.53 -17.33 4.14
C ASP A 15 17.20 -18.09 4.07
N VAL A 16 17.25 -19.41 3.95
CA VAL A 16 16.07 -20.29 3.89
C VAL A 16 15.91 -21.01 5.21
N THR A 17 14.73 -20.90 5.78
CA THR A 17 14.34 -21.73 6.92
C THR A 17 13.17 -22.64 6.53
N TYR A 18 12.98 -23.70 7.29
CA TYR A 18 11.93 -24.69 7.05
C TYR A 18 10.99 -24.76 8.24
N ASN A 19 9.70 -24.77 7.96
CA ASN A 19 8.70 -25.04 8.98
C ASN A 19 7.69 -26.10 8.51
N ASN A 20 6.92 -26.65 9.45
CA ASN A 20 5.84 -27.57 9.14
C ASN A 20 4.51 -26.79 9.11
N VAL A 21 3.83 -26.85 7.97
CA VAL A 21 2.46 -26.36 7.85
C VAL A 21 1.51 -27.49 8.28
N ASP A 22 0.70 -27.20 9.28
CA ASP A 22 -0.39 -28.09 9.71
C ASP A 22 -1.51 -28.02 8.67
N ILE A 23 -1.87 -29.18 8.11
CA ILE A 23 -2.97 -29.30 7.14
C ILE A 23 -4.34 -29.54 7.80
N TYR A 24 -4.37 -29.78 9.12
CA TYR A 24 -5.60 -30.04 9.86
C TYR A 24 -6.13 -28.84 10.64
N GLY A 25 -5.38 -27.75 10.67
CA GLY A 25 -5.77 -26.51 11.35
C GLY A 25 -6.94 -25.81 10.68
N ASN A 26 -7.60 -24.90 11.42
CA ASN A 26 -8.69 -24.09 10.91
C ASN A 26 -8.16 -22.86 10.11
N HIS A 27 -7.64 -23.12 8.90
CA HIS A 27 -7.02 -22.12 8.06
C HIS A 27 -7.06 -22.49 6.58
N VAL A 28 -6.64 -21.58 5.75
CA VAL A 28 -6.44 -21.76 4.31
C VAL A 28 -4.95 -21.73 4.03
N ILE A 29 -4.48 -22.64 3.18
CA ILE A 29 -3.10 -22.66 2.69
C ILE A 29 -3.11 -22.05 1.29
N VAL A 30 -2.33 -20.99 1.12
CA VAL A 30 -2.22 -20.25 -0.14
C VAL A 30 -0.78 -20.36 -0.67
N ARG A 31 -0.63 -20.68 -1.94
CA ARG A 31 0.64 -20.58 -2.65
C ARG A 31 0.74 -19.20 -3.26
N PRO A 32 1.73 -18.36 -2.89
CA PRO A 32 1.97 -17.08 -3.57
C PRO A 32 2.27 -17.30 -5.06
N LEU A 33 1.76 -16.42 -5.90
CA LEU A 33 2.01 -16.42 -7.34
C LEU A 33 2.74 -15.16 -7.80
N TYR A 34 2.30 -14.01 -7.29
CA TYR A 34 2.95 -12.72 -7.53
C TYR A 34 3.04 -11.94 -6.24
N LEU A 35 4.21 -11.40 -6.00
CA LEU A 35 4.55 -10.56 -4.86
C LEU A 35 4.97 -9.17 -5.36
N SER A 36 4.80 -8.13 -4.56
CA SER A 36 5.24 -6.80 -4.94
C SER A 36 6.05 -6.15 -3.82
N ILE A 37 7.22 -5.62 -4.15
CA ILE A 37 8.10 -4.98 -3.19
C ILE A 37 7.52 -3.61 -2.80
N CYS A 38 7.50 -3.35 -1.48
CA CYS A 38 7.11 -2.07 -0.91
C CYS A 38 8.34 -1.29 -0.42
N ALA A 39 8.25 0.03 -0.37
CA ALA A 39 9.27 0.87 0.25
C ALA A 39 9.56 0.51 1.72
N ALA A 40 8.57 -0.06 2.43
CA ALA A 40 8.75 -0.56 3.78
C ALA A 40 9.68 -1.78 3.84
N ASP A 41 9.59 -2.69 2.86
CA ASP A 41 10.48 -3.85 2.73
C ASP A 41 11.90 -3.40 2.42
N GLN A 42 12.06 -2.41 1.54
CA GLN A 42 13.36 -1.83 1.21
C GLN A 42 14.08 -1.22 2.41
N ARG A 43 13.34 -0.65 3.36
CA ARG A 43 13.94 -0.13 4.60
C ARG A 43 14.53 -1.25 5.48
N TYR A 44 13.92 -2.43 5.50
CA TYR A 44 14.52 -3.61 6.16
C TYR A 44 15.68 -4.16 5.35
N TYR A 45 15.48 -4.36 4.04
CA TYR A 45 16.50 -4.92 3.16
C TYR A 45 17.80 -4.11 3.17
N THR A 46 17.72 -2.79 3.16
CA THR A 46 18.90 -1.89 3.17
C THR A 46 19.42 -1.56 4.56
N GLY A 47 18.75 -2.03 5.63
CA GLY A 47 19.11 -1.68 6.99
C GLY A 47 18.81 -0.24 7.40
N ARG A 48 17.94 0.48 6.67
CA ARG A 48 17.53 1.87 6.95
C ARG A 48 16.41 1.96 7.98
N ARG A 49 16.43 1.11 8.98
CA ARG A 49 15.57 1.13 10.17
C ARG A 49 16.44 1.35 11.39
N ASP A 50 15.86 1.82 12.48
CA ASP A 50 16.54 1.86 13.77
C ASP A 50 17.14 0.47 14.11
N GLU A 51 18.35 0.46 14.63
CA GLU A 51 19.11 -0.79 14.88
C GLU A 51 18.40 -1.71 15.89
N ASN A 52 17.75 -1.15 16.91
CA ASN A 52 16.98 -1.95 17.87
C ASN A 52 15.72 -2.56 17.22
N VAL A 53 15.12 -1.85 16.25
CA VAL A 53 14.00 -2.37 15.47
C VAL A 53 14.46 -3.54 14.60
N LEU A 54 15.62 -3.43 13.94
CA LEU A 54 16.19 -4.51 13.13
C LEU A 54 16.47 -5.75 13.99
N ARG A 55 17.20 -5.57 15.11
CA ARG A 55 17.51 -6.68 16.04
C ARG A 55 16.27 -7.38 16.59
N LYS A 56 15.19 -6.64 16.83
CA LYS A 56 13.93 -7.20 17.36
C LYS A 56 13.12 -7.96 16.34
N LYS A 57 13.20 -7.55 15.05
CA LYS A 57 12.29 -8.02 14.00
C LYS A 57 12.91 -9.03 13.03
N LEU A 58 14.21 -9.01 12.87
CA LEU A 58 14.92 -10.00 12.05
C LEU A 58 15.34 -11.22 12.90
N PRO A 59 15.38 -12.43 12.31
CA PRO A 59 15.05 -12.75 10.92
C PRO A 59 13.54 -12.74 10.66
N MET A 60 13.13 -12.38 9.44
CA MET A 60 11.75 -12.51 8.96
C MET A 60 11.69 -12.52 7.44
N SER A 61 10.71 -13.22 6.88
CA SER A 61 10.36 -13.10 5.48
C SER A 61 9.80 -11.71 5.18
N LEU A 62 10.23 -11.11 4.06
CA LEU A 62 9.73 -9.81 3.64
C LEU A 62 8.48 -9.96 2.75
N VAL A 63 8.03 -8.82 2.23
CA VAL A 63 6.90 -8.61 1.33
C VAL A 63 5.54 -8.90 1.98
N HIS A 64 4.70 -7.89 1.95
CA HIS A 64 3.34 -7.90 2.49
C HIS A 64 2.27 -7.57 1.43
N GLU A 65 2.66 -7.49 0.17
CA GLU A 65 1.79 -7.28 -0.99
C GLU A 65 1.82 -8.53 -1.86
N ALA A 66 0.71 -9.26 -1.98
CA ALA A 66 0.71 -10.53 -2.71
C ALA A 66 -0.66 -10.99 -3.19
N VAL A 67 -0.63 -11.72 -4.29
CA VAL A 67 -1.73 -12.58 -4.77
C VAL A 67 -1.25 -14.02 -4.85
N GLY A 68 -2.17 -14.94 -4.62
CA GLY A 68 -1.85 -16.36 -4.60
C GLY A 68 -3.00 -17.24 -5.06
N GLU A 69 -2.79 -18.53 -4.91
CA GLU A 69 -3.71 -19.59 -5.26
C GLU A 69 -4.02 -20.45 -4.04
N VAL A 70 -5.28 -20.71 -3.76
CA VAL A 70 -5.69 -21.62 -2.70
C VAL A 70 -5.22 -23.04 -3.05
N VAL A 71 -4.39 -23.62 -2.20
CA VAL A 71 -3.93 -25.00 -2.33
C VAL A 71 -4.79 -25.94 -1.51
N PHE A 72 -5.18 -25.51 -0.31
CA PHE A 72 -5.99 -26.30 0.61
C PHE A 72 -6.80 -25.37 1.53
N ASP A 73 -8.05 -25.75 1.78
CA ASP A 73 -8.91 -25.14 2.78
C ASP A 73 -9.54 -26.23 3.65
N SER A 74 -9.28 -26.20 4.95
CA SER A 74 -9.79 -27.17 5.91
C SER A 74 -11.31 -27.17 6.05
N LYS A 75 -11.98 -26.05 5.73
CA LYS A 75 -13.44 -25.90 5.79
C LYS A 75 -14.13 -26.07 4.44
N GLY A 76 -13.39 -26.12 3.35
CA GLY A 76 -13.96 -26.20 2.01
C GLY A 76 -14.76 -24.97 1.59
N VAL A 77 -14.48 -23.79 2.17
CA VAL A 77 -15.10 -22.52 1.78
C VAL A 77 -14.54 -22.02 0.45
N PHE A 78 -13.23 -22.21 0.26
CA PHE A 78 -12.51 -21.79 -0.94
C PHE A 78 -12.05 -23.02 -1.73
N GLU A 79 -12.37 -23.03 -3.01
CA GLU A 79 -11.98 -24.11 -3.91
C GLU A 79 -10.47 -24.09 -4.18
N LYS A 80 -9.88 -25.27 -4.32
CA LYS A 80 -8.48 -25.40 -4.76
C LYS A 80 -8.30 -24.77 -6.15
N GLY A 81 -7.25 -23.99 -6.31
CA GLY A 81 -6.97 -23.25 -7.54
C GLY A 81 -7.59 -21.86 -7.61
N MET A 82 -8.47 -21.49 -6.67
CA MET A 82 -9.04 -20.16 -6.57
C MET A 82 -7.95 -19.12 -6.37
N LYS A 83 -7.99 -18.03 -7.16
CA LYS A 83 -7.05 -16.91 -7.04
C LYS A 83 -7.55 -15.92 -5.99
N VAL A 84 -6.64 -15.49 -5.13
CA VAL A 84 -6.94 -14.62 -3.99
C VAL A 84 -5.89 -13.54 -3.82
N VAL A 85 -6.32 -12.38 -3.32
CA VAL A 85 -5.39 -11.43 -2.72
C VAL A 85 -5.25 -11.74 -1.23
N MET A 86 -4.02 -11.63 -0.70
CA MET A 86 -3.70 -11.94 0.68
C MET A 86 -3.64 -10.66 1.52
N VAL A 87 -4.38 -10.64 2.65
CA VAL A 87 -4.44 -9.50 3.58
C VAL A 87 -3.33 -9.65 4.62
N PRO A 88 -2.36 -8.72 4.71
CA PRO A 88 -1.21 -8.85 5.60
C PRO A 88 -1.52 -8.58 7.07
N ASN A 89 -2.57 -7.80 7.36
CA ASN A 89 -2.97 -7.48 8.73
C ASN A 89 -3.78 -8.63 9.33
N THR A 90 -3.41 -9.07 10.54
CA THR A 90 -4.13 -10.12 11.28
C THR A 90 -4.44 -9.61 12.68
N PRO A 91 -5.69 -9.18 12.95
CA PRO A 91 -6.08 -8.77 14.29
C PRO A 91 -6.16 -9.96 15.23
N THR A 92 -5.76 -9.78 16.48
CA THR A 92 -5.88 -10.79 17.54
C THR A 92 -7.13 -10.61 18.38
N GLU A 93 -7.81 -9.49 18.22
CA GLU A 93 -9.03 -9.13 18.91
C GLU A 93 -10.00 -8.39 17.97
N LYS A 94 -11.25 -8.32 18.33
CA LYS A 94 -12.27 -7.48 17.67
C LYS A 94 -12.58 -6.27 18.53
N HIS A 95 -12.78 -5.13 17.88
CA HIS A 95 -13.17 -3.90 18.55
C HIS A 95 -14.25 -3.18 17.73
N ASP A 96 -15.33 -2.74 18.38
CA ASP A 96 -16.48 -2.18 17.67
C ASP A 96 -16.23 -0.77 17.11
N VAL A 97 -15.27 -0.03 17.68
CA VAL A 97 -14.99 1.37 17.33
C VAL A 97 -13.64 1.52 16.63
N ILE A 98 -12.62 0.81 17.12
CA ILE A 98 -11.24 0.91 16.58
C ILE A 98 -11.11 -0.07 15.42
N ALA A 99 -10.75 0.45 14.22
CA ALA A 99 -10.49 -0.38 13.07
C ALA A 99 -9.28 -1.31 13.30
N GLU A 100 -9.36 -2.53 12.77
CA GLU A 100 -8.41 -3.62 13.03
C GLU A 100 -6.94 -3.26 12.74
N ASN A 101 -6.70 -2.40 11.75
CA ASN A 101 -5.36 -1.94 11.36
C ASN A 101 -4.73 -0.95 12.36
N TYR A 102 -5.49 -0.45 13.34
CA TYR A 102 -5.00 0.43 14.42
C TYR A 102 -4.89 -0.28 15.78
N LEU A 103 -5.31 -1.54 15.88
CA LEU A 103 -5.15 -2.30 17.11
C LEU A 103 -3.68 -2.64 17.35
N ALA A 104 -3.17 -2.30 18.51
CA ALA A 104 -1.78 -2.54 18.87
C ALA A 104 -1.42 -4.02 18.94
N SER A 105 -2.40 -4.88 19.20
CA SER A 105 -2.28 -6.34 19.26
C SER A 105 -2.21 -7.02 17.88
N SER A 106 -2.53 -6.30 16.80
CA SER A 106 -2.55 -6.89 15.45
C SER A 106 -1.17 -7.28 14.95
N TYR A 107 -1.07 -8.43 14.32
CA TYR A 107 0.10 -8.85 13.56
C TYR A 107 0.07 -8.22 12.17
N PHE A 108 1.23 -7.78 11.69
CA PHE A 108 1.38 -7.33 10.32
C PHE A 108 2.55 -8.03 9.66
N ARG A 109 2.28 -8.75 8.56
CA ARG A 109 3.29 -9.49 7.82
C ARG A 109 4.40 -8.58 7.31
N SER A 110 5.63 -9.07 7.26
CA SER A 110 6.83 -8.28 6.94
C SER A 110 7.05 -7.10 7.90
N SER A 111 6.54 -7.21 9.15
CA SER A 111 6.80 -6.22 10.20
C SER A 111 6.99 -6.87 11.57
N GLY A 112 7.94 -7.80 11.66
CA GLY A 112 8.24 -8.61 12.84
C GLY A 112 7.56 -9.98 12.82
N TYR A 113 6.89 -10.30 11.73
CA TYR A 113 6.31 -11.60 11.41
C TYR A 113 6.60 -11.91 9.95
N ASP A 114 6.72 -13.20 9.60
CA ASP A 114 7.03 -13.60 8.23
C ASP A 114 6.00 -13.06 7.24
N GLY A 115 6.53 -12.42 6.19
CA GLY A 115 5.79 -11.94 5.04
C GLY A 115 5.40 -13.06 4.08
N PHE A 116 5.22 -12.71 2.83
CA PHE A 116 4.70 -13.63 1.82
C PHE A 116 5.78 -14.36 0.98
N MET A 117 7.07 -14.11 1.22
CA MET A 117 8.15 -14.82 0.53
C MET A 117 8.33 -16.23 1.12
N GLN A 118 7.41 -17.14 0.78
CA GLN A 118 7.33 -18.52 1.25
C GLN A 118 6.76 -19.40 0.12
N ASP A 119 6.97 -20.70 0.19
CA ASP A 119 6.30 -21.63 -0.74
C ASP A 119 4.80 -21.67 -0.49
N TYR A 120 4.42 -21.67 0.78
CA TYR A 120 3.03 -21.71 1.24
C TYR A 120 2.82 -20.76 2.41
N VAL A 121 1.72 -20.07 2.39
CA VAL A 121 1.32 -19.13 3.45
C VAL A 121 0.05 -19.62 4.12
N VAL A 122 0.10 -19.79 5.44
CA VAL A 122 -1.08 -20.10 6.24
C VAL A 122 -1.84 -18.81 6.50
N MET A 123 -3.13 -18.78 6.12
CA MET A 123 -4.00 -17.61 6.23
C MET A 123 -5.29 -17.98 6.97
N ALA A 124 -5.81 -17.06 7.78
CA ALA A 124 -7.17 -17.20 8.27
C ALA A 124 -8.17 -16.96 7.12
N HIS A 125 -9.37 -17.51 7.21
CA HIS A 125 -10.38 -17.43 6.15
C HIS A 125 -10.78 -15.98 5.82
N ASP A 126 -10.76 -15.10 6.80
CA ASP A 126 -11.07 -13.68 6.64
C ASP A 126 -9.85 -12.82 6.23
N ARG A 127 -8.73 -13.45 5.92
CA ARG A 127 -7.48 -12.78 5.49
C ARG A 127 -7.13 -13.06 4.02
N ILE A 128 -8.06 -13.61 3.27
CA ILE A 128 -7.96 -13.77 1.82
C ILE A 128 -9.24 -13.26 1.15
N VAL A 129 -9.10 -12.65 0.00
CA VAL A 129 -10.25 -12.14 -0.78
C VAL A 129 -10.22 -12.73 -2.18
N PRO A 130 -11.29 -13.44 -2.60
CA PRO A 130 -11.37 -14.04 -3.93
C PRO A 130 -11.34 -13.01 -5.05
N LEU A 131 -10.53 -13.29 -6.05
CA LEU A 131 -10.34 -12.43 -7.22
C LEU A 131 -11.29 -12.79 -8.36
N PRO A 132 -11.64 -11.82 -9.22
CA PRO A 132 -12.35 -12.11 -10.47
C PRO A 132 -11.51 -13.02 -11.38
N ASN A 133 -12.20 -13.88 -12.16
CA ASN A 133 -11.53 -14.61 -13.23
C ASN A 133 -10.95 -13.65 -14.28
N ALA A 134 -9.85 -14.05 -14.92
CA ALA A 134 -9.20 -13.31 -15.99
C ALA A 134 -8.67 -11.90 -15.63
N ILE A 135 -8.42 -11.62 -14.33
CA ILE A 135 -7.73 -10.40 -13.90
C ILE A 135 -6.20 -10.57 -14.00
N ASP A 136 -5.48 -9.50 -14.36
CA ASP A 136 -4.01 -9.52 -14.39
C ASP A 136 -3.43 -9.60 -12.96
N LEU A 137 -3.05 -10.82 -12.54
CA LEU A 137 -2.53 -11.10 -11.21
C LEU A 137 -1.24 -10.32 -10.91
N SER A 138 -0.40 -10.12 -11.92
CA SER A 138 0.84 -9.36 -11.78
C SER A 138 0.55 -7.92 -11.37
N THR A 139 -0.36 -7.25 -12.08
CA THR A 139 -0.78 -5.87 -11.78
C THR A 139 -1.45 -5.76 -10.41
N ILE A 140 -2.33 -6.69 -10.04
CA ILE A 140 -3.04 -6.59 -8.77
C ILE A 140 -2.27 -7.16 -7.57
N SER A 141 -1.04 -7.63 -7.76
CA SER A 141 -0.20 -8.10 -6.65
C SER A 141 0.04 -7.02 -5.58
N TYR A 142 0.01 -5.74 -5.97
CA TYR A 142 0.11 -4.59 -5.05
C TYR A 142 -1.26 -4.01 -4.61
N THR A 143 -2.30 -4.84 -4.56
CA THR A 143 -3.62 -4.44 -4.02
C THR A 143 -3.55 -3.95 -2.56
N GLU A 144 -2.54 -4.37 -1.80
CA GLU A 144 -2.33 -3.83 -0.45
C GLU A 144 -2.16 -2.31 -0.50
N LEU A 145 -1.29 -1.80 -1.34
CA LEU A 145 -1.07 -0.35 -1.49
C LEU A 145 -2.33 0.37 -1.99
N VAL A 146 -3.13 -0.27 -2.86
CA VAL A 146 -4.43 0.26 -3.31
C VAL A 146 -5.41 0.33 -2.14
N SER A 147 -5.44 -0.69 -1.29
CA SER A 147 -6.30 -0.73 -0.12
C SER A 147 -5.94 0.32 0.94
N VAL A 148 -4.64 0.67 1.07
CA VAL A 148 -4.18 1.78 1.92
C VAL A 148 -4.74 3.12 1.45
N SER A 149 -4.66 3.41 0.15
CA SER A 149 -5.25 4.63 -0.43
C SER A 149 -6.78 4.64 -0.28
N TYR A 150 -7.43 3.50 -0.53
CA TYR A 150 -8.88 3.37 -0.37
C TYR A 150 -9.31 3.60 1.08
N HIS A 151 -8.62 2.99 2.04
CA HIS A 151 -8.86 3.18 3.47
C HIS A 151 -8.74 4.66 3.87
N ALA A 152 -7.72 5.35 3.36
CA ALA A 152 -7.54 6.77 3.62
C ALA A 152 -8.71 7.61 3.08
N ILE A 153 -9.18 7.33 1.86
CA ILE A 153 -10.34 8.00 1.27
C ILE A 153 -11.61 7.72 2.08
N GLN A 154 -11.82 6.47 2.55
CA GLN A 154 -12.96 6.13 3.40
C GLN A 154 -12.91 6.83 4.78
N ARG A 155 -11.72 7.00 5.35
CA ARG A 155 -11.55 7.78 6.59
C ARG A 155 -11.80 9.25 6.35
N PHE A 156 -11.29 9.78 5.26
CA PHE A 156 -11.54 11.16 4.82
C PHE A 156 -13.05 11.40 4.65
N GLU A 157 -13.77 10.52 3.93
CA GLU A 157 -15.21 10.67 3.66
C GLU A 157 -16.03 10.81 4.96
N ARG A 158 -15.70 10.03 5.98
CA ARG A 158 -16.41 10.06 7.28
C ARG A 158 -16.12 11.30 8.13
N LYS A 159 -15.07 12.07 7.84
CA LYS A 159 -14.56 13.14 8.71
C LYS A 159 -14.54 14.51 8.05
N SER A 160 -14.65 14.55 6.72
CA SER A 160 -14.63 15.79 5.95
C SER A 160 -16.02 16.41 5.84
N ILE A 161 -16.04 17.71 5.56
CA ILE A 161 -17.27 18.42 5.23
C ILE A 161 -17.85 17.95 3.88
N PRO A 162 -19.14 18.21 3.58
CA PRO A 162 -19.77 17.77 2.32
C PRO A 162 -19.19 18.42 1.05
N LEU A 163 -18.59 19.60 1.15
CA LEU A 163 -17.98 20.28 0.02
C LEU A 163 -16.77 19.49 -0.49
N LYS A 164 -16.84 18.98 -1.71
CA LYS A 164 -15.82 18.12 -2.32
C LYS A 164 -15.70 18.42 -3.82
N THR A 165 -15.43 19.70 -4.14
CA THR A 165 -15.34 20.13 -5.53
C THR A 165 -13.92 20.05 -6.08
N SER A 166 -12.91 20.00 -5.18
CA SER A 166 -11.51 19.91 -5.57
C SER A 166 -10.65 19.17 -4.55
N PHE A 167 -9.70 18.37 -5.07
CA PHE A 167 -8.72 17.62 -4.31
C PHE A 167 -7.31 17.94 -4.78
N GLY A 168 -6.40 18.15 -3.83
CA GLY A 168 -4.97 18.22 -4.09
C GLY A 168 -4.25 16.97 -3.59
N ILE A 169 -3.37 16.40 -4.39
CA ILE A 169 -2.54 15.25 -4.04
C ILE A 169 -1.08 15.69 -4.08
N TRP A 170 -0.43 15.78 -2.93
CA TRP A 170 1.02 16.00 -2.86
C TRP A 170 1.74 14.69 -2.87
N GLY A 171 2.49 14.43 -3.94
CA GLY A 171 3.27 13.22 -4.16
C GLY A 171 3.06 12.61 -5.54
N ASP A 172 4.12 12.59 -6.35
CA ASP A 172 4.17 12.05 -7.71
C ASP A 172 4.63 10.58 -7.76
N GLY A 173 4.57 9.86 -6.63
CA GLY A 173 4.94 8.45 -6.53
C GLY A 173 3.73 7.50 -6.64
N ASN A 174 3.99 6.19 -6.43
CA ASN A 174 2.99 5.13 -6.56
C ASN A 174 1.74 5.39 -5.70
N LEU A 175 1.91 5.84 -4.45
CA LEU A 175 0.80 6.12 -3.54
C LEU A 175 -0.07 7.27 -4.03
N GLY A 176 0.55 8.37 -4.50
CA GLY A 176 -0.19 9.51 -5.08
C GLY A 176 -0.94 9.13 -6.34
N TYR A 177 -0.32 8.34 -7.22
CA TYR A 177 -0.93 7.86 -8.45
C TYR A 177 -2.18 6.98 -8.18
N ILE A 178 -2.06 6.02 -7.28
CA ILE A 178 -3.20 5.18 -6.85
C ILE A 178 -4.31 6.02 -6.23
N THR A 179 -3.95 6.99 -5.36
CA THR A 179 -4.92 7.89 -4.73
C THR A 179 -5.66 8.71 -5.79
N ALA A 180 -4.96 9.22 -6.81
CA ALA A 180 -5.57 9.95 -7.92
C ALA A 180 -6.55 9.08 -8.73
N ILE A 181 -6.20 7.83 -9.05
CA ILE A 181 -7.11 6.89 -9.74
C ILE A 181 -8.39 6.69 -8.92
N LEU A 182 -8.26 6.42 -7.62
CA LEU A 182 -9.41 6.16 -6.76
C LEU A 182 -10.28 7.40 -6.59
N LEU A 183 -9.69 8.58 -6.36
CA LEU A 183 -10.43 9.84 -6.26
C LEU A 183 -11.20 10.15 -7.54
N ARG A 184 -10.59 9.97 -8.72
CA ARG A 184 -11.28 10.16 -10.01
C ARG A 184 -12.48 9.23 -10.17
N LYS A 185 -12.43 8.00 -9.64
CA LYS A 185 -13.55 7.06 -9.70
C LYS A 185 -14.64 7.34 -8.68
N LEU A 186 -14.26 7.76 -7.48
CA LEU A 186 -15.21 8.01 -6.39
C LEU A 186 -15.84 9.40 -6.45
N TYR A 187 -15.13 10.39 -7.03
CA TYR A 187 -15.57 11.77 -7.18
C TYR A 187 -15.38 12.25 -8.63
N PRO A 188 -16.17 11.73 -9.60
CA PRO A 188 -15.96 11.98 -11.03
C PRO A 188 -16.08 13.46 -11.43
N GLU A 189 -16.89 14.23 -10.69
CA GLU A 189 -17.14 15.65 -10.96
C GLU A 189 -16.14 16.61 -10.26
N ALA A 190 -15.35 16.09 -9.32
CA ALA A 190 -14.38 16.90 -8.62
C ALA A 190 -13.13 17.15 -9.46
N LYS A 191 -12.54 18.33 -9.32
CA LYS A 191 -11.23 18.65 -9.88
C LYS A 191 -10.14 17.97 -9.05
N ILE A 192 -9.19 17.35 -9.70
CA ILE A 192 -8.06 16.66 -9.07
C ILE A 192 -6.77 17.30 -9.56
N TYR A 193 -6.00 17.82 -8.62
CA TYR A 193 -4.70 18.43 -8.85
C TYR A 193 -3.60 17.57 -8.24
N VAL A 194 -2.50 17.37 -8.97
CA VAL A 194 -1.36 16.62 -8.48
C VAL A 194 -0.12 17.48 -8.40
N PHE A 195 0.55 17.46 -7.26
CA PHE A 195 1.74 18.24 -6.97
C PHE A 195 2.94 17.31 -6.79
N GLY A 196 3.96 17.48 -7.62
CA GLY A 196 5.14 16.61 -7.65
C GLY A 196 6.44 17.35 -7.91
N LYS A 197 7.54 16.61 -7.89
CA LYS A 197 8.88 17.16 -8.12
C LYS A 197 9.41 16.90 -9.52
N THR A 198 8.92 15.87 -10.20
CA THR A 198 9.53 15.33 -11.40
C THR A 198 8.54 15.32 -12.55
N ASP A 199 8.79 16.10 -13.59
CA ASP A 199 7.91 16.20 -14.77
C ASP A 199 7.64 14.82 -15.41
N TYR A 200 8.66 13.97 -15.48
CA TYR A 200 8.49 12.60 -15.96
C TYR A 200 7.44 11.81 -15.16
N LYS A 201 7.44 11.91 -13.83
CA LYS A 201 6.44 11.22 -12.99
C LYS A 201 5.06 11.86 -13.13
N LEU A 202 5.02 13.18 -13.13
CA LEU A 202 3.78 13.94 -13.30
C LEU A 202 3.09 13.65 -14.63
N SER A 203 3.85 13.39 -15.71
CA SER A 203 3.30 13.06 -17.03
C SER A 203 2.44 11.77 -17.06
N HIS A 204 2.57 10.89 -16.07
CA HIS A 204 1.73 9.69 -15.94
C HIS A 204 0.31 10.00 -15.45
N PHE A 205 0.07 11.17 -14.85
CA PHE A 205 -1.23 11.55 -14.30
C PHE A 205 -2.18 12.17 -15.35
N SER A 206 -2.22 11.64 -16.57
CA SER A 206 -2.99 12.19 -17.70
C SER A 206 -4.51 12.21 -17.52
N PHE A 207 -5.03 11.62 -16.45
CA PHE A 207 -6.47 11.50 -16.15
C PHE A 207 -6.94 12.46 -15.04
N VAL A 208 -6.07 13.34 -14.53
CA VAL A 208 -6.42 14.41 -13.58
C VAL A 208 -6.65 15.73 -14.30
N ASP A 209 -7.14 16.75 -13.60
CA ASP A 209 -7.47 18.03 -14.22
C ASP A 209 -6.23 18.89 -14.45
N ASP A 210 -5.25 18.88 -13.53
CA ASP A 210 -3.99 19.57 -13.73
C ASP A 210 -2.86 18.97 -12.88
N ILE A 211 -1.63 19.23 -13.29
CA ILE A 211 -0.41 18.79 -12.61
C ILE A 211 0.53 20.00 -12.40
N PHE A 212 1.14 20.08 -11.23
CA PHE A 212 2.05 21.19 -10.89
C PHE A 212 3.36 20.65 -10.34
N THR A 213 4.46 21.27 -10.74
CA THR A 213 5.70 21.10 -9.97
C THR A 213 5.57 21.88 -8.65
N VAL A 214 6.09 21.32 -7.57
CA VAL A 214 5.99 21.92 -6.23
C VAL A 214 6.64 23.29 -6.11
N ASN A 215 7.43 23.71 -7.10
CA ASN A 215 8.05 25.05 -7.17
C ASN A 215 7.25 26.05 -8.03
N GLN A 216 6.15 25.62 -8.65
CA GLN A 216 5.38 26.42 -9.62
C GLN A 216 3.87 26.29 -9.36
N ILE A 217 3.46 26.27 -8.11
CA ILE A 217 2.06 26.25 -7.73
C ILE A 217 1.53 27.69 -7.83
N PRO A 218 0.42 27.95 -8.56
CA PRO A 218 -0.16 29.30 -8.62
C PRO A 218 -0.60 29.79 -7.23
N ASP A 219 -0.24 31.02 -6.87
CA ASP A 219 -0.51 31.58 -5.53
C ASP A 219 -2.01 31.66 -5.21
N ASP A 220 -2.85 31.84 -6.23
CA ASP A 220 -4.31 31.96 -6.13
C ASP A 220 -5.04 30.60 -6.16
N LEU A 221 -4.33 29.52 -6.42
CA LEU A 221 -4.91 28.17 -6.43
C LEU A 221 -5.44 27.81 -5.04
N LYS A 222 -6.73 27.45 -4.97
CA LYS A 222 -7.38 26.93 -3.76
C LYS A 222 -7.97 25.55 -4.03
N ILE A 223 -7.86 24.70 -3.03
CA ILE A 223 -8.40 23.34 -3.03
C ILE A 223 -9.25 23.12 -1.77
N ASP A 224 -10.28 22.30 -1.87
CA ASP A 224 -11.13 21.99 -0.72
C ASP A 224 -10.44 21.02 0.24
N HIS A 225 -9.80 20.00 -0.29
CA HIS A 225 -9.19 18.92 0.50
C HIS A 225 -7.86 18.46 -0.09
N ALA A 226 -7.01 17.88 0.76
CA ALA A 226 -5.69 17.43 0.37
C ALA A 226 -5.36 16.01 0.85
N PHE A 227 -4.54 15.31 0.06
CA PHE A 227 -3.92 14.03 0.39
C PHE A 227 -2.39 14.18 0.37
N GLU A 228 -1.74 14.02 1.52
CA GLU A 228 -0.29 14.02 1.64
C GLU A 228 0.23 12.60 1.41
N CYS A 229 0.86 12.37 0.26
CA CYS A 229 1.38 11.09 -0.22
C CYS A 229 2.90 11.07 -0.40
N VAL A 230 3.62 12.09 0.11
CA VAL A 230 5.06 12.25 -0.12
C VAL A 230 5.88 11.36 0.81
N GLY A 231 5.68 11.48 2.11
CA GLY A 231 6.48 10.80 3.12
C GLY A 231 7.92 11.30 3.24
N GLY A 232 8.63 10.81 4.26
CA GLY A 232 10.02 11.12 4.51
C GLY A 232 10.29 12.63 4.72
N LYS A 233 11.46 13.08 4.30
CA LYS A 233 11.87 14.48 4.44
C LYS A 233 11.02 15.46 3.60
N GLY A 234 10.33 14.96 2.59
CA GLY A 234 9.49 15.77 1.71
C GLY A 234 8.15 16.18 2.33
N SER A 235 7.66 15.43 3.32
CA SER A 235 6.37 15.72 4.00
C SER A 235 6.32 17.11 4.62
N GLN A 236 7.43 17.64 5.13
CA GLN A 236 7.50 18.97 5.72
C GLN A 236 7.08 20.06 4.73
N VAL A 237 7.68 20.03 3.54
CA VAL A 237 7.38 21.00 2.48
C VAL A 237 5.96 20.79 1.93
N ALA A 238 5.58 19.52 1.74
CA ALA A 238 4.23 19.19 1.26
C ALA A 238 3.15 19.71 2.22
N LEU A 239 3.27 19.48 3.51
CA LEU A 239 2.31 19.96 4.50
C LEU A 239 2.26 21.48 4.58
N GLN A 240 3.40 22.17 4.49
CA GLN A 240 3.43 23.62 4.44
C GLN A 240 2.63 24.13 3.23
N GLN A 241 2.89 23.62 2.03
CA GLN A 241 2.16 24.01 0.82
C GLN A 241 0.67 23.66 0.90
N ILE A 242 0.33 22.48 1.42
CA ILE A 242 -1.07 22.10 1.61
C ILE A 242 -1.79 23.13 2.48
N VAL A 243 -1.22 23.46 3.64
CA VAL A 243 -1.85 24.40 4.59
C VAL A 243 -2.01 25.80 3.98
N GLU A 244 -1.13 26.23 3.08
CA GLU A 244 -1.21 27.51 2.37
C GLU A 244 -2.34 27.52 1.34
N HIS A 245 -2.50 26.43 0.57
CA HIS A 245 -3.44 26.35 -0.56
C HIS A 245 -4.83 25.80 -0.21
N ILE A 246 -4.99 25.12 0.92
CA ILE A 246 -6.27 24.54 1.32
C ILE A 246 -7.25 25.62 1.78
N SER A 247 -8.51 25.49 1.37
CA SER A 247 -9.62 26.35 1.76
C SER A 247 -9.98 26.16 3.25
N PRO A 248 -10.63 27.15 3.90
CA PRO A 248 -11.18 26.99 5.24
C PRO A 248 -12.10 25.77 5.35
N GLU A 249 -12.14 25.14 6.54
CA GLU A 249 -12.88 23.90 6.81
C GLU A 249 -12.36 22.67 6.03
N GLY A 250 -11.27 22.83 5.29
CA GLY A 250 -10.66 21.74 4.51
C GLY A 250 -10.11 20.62 5.37
N SER A 251 -10.00 19.44 4.78
CA SER A 251 -9.45 18.24 5.44
C SER A 251 -8.18 17.78 4.74
N ILE A 252 -7.17 17.41 5.53
CA ILE A 252 -5.88 16.90 5.08
C ILE A 252 -5.74 15.45 5.50
N ALA A 253 -5.74 14.53 4.55
CA ALA A 253 -5.43 13.12 4.79
C ALA A 253 -3.91 12.89 4.74
N LEU A 254 -3.36 12.36 5.82
CA LEU A 254 -1.93 12.10 5.98
C LEU A 254 -1.66 10.61 5.74
N LEU A 255 -0.98 10.29 4.63
CA LEU A 255 -0.63 8.93 4.20
C LEU A 255 0.90 8.73 4.13
N GLY A 256 1.65 9.79 3.88
CA GLY A 256 3.10 9.75 3.75
C GLY A 256 3.78 9.39 5.07
N VAL A 257 4.59 8.31 5.07
CA VAL A 257 5.29 7.86 6.28
C VAL A 257 6.62 8.59 6.42
N SER A 258 6.81 9.30 7.54
CA SER A 258 8.09 9.92 7.94
C SER A 258 8.68 9.21 9.15
N GLU A 259 10.00 8.99 9.15
CA GLU A 259 10.73 8.40 10.28
C GLU A 259 10.94 9.41 11.43
N LEU A 260 10.99 10.70 11.11
CA LEU A 260 11.15 11.79 12.06
C LEU A 260 9.88 12.62 12.14
N PRO A 261 9.64 13.31 13.26
CA PRO A 261 8.53 14.25 13.40
C PRO A 261 8.57 15.32 12.30
N VAL A 262 7.37 15.71 11.85
CA VAL A 262 7.16 16.73 10.83
C VAL A 262 6.44 17.91 11.47
N GLU A 263 6.94 19.13 11.25
CA GLU A 263 6.33 20.35 11.76
C GLU A 263 5.08 20.72 10.98
N VAL A 264 4.06 21.20 11.68
CA VAL A 264 2.82 21.70 11.10
C VAL A 264 2.57 23.14 11.60
N ASN A 265 2.23 24.04 10.69
CA ASN A 265 1.82 25.40 11.04
C ASN A 265 0.45 25.38 11.73
N THR A 266 0.45 25.16 13.05
CA THR A 266 -0.77 25.05 13.84
C THR A 266 -1.59 26.32 13.87
N ARG A 267 -0.97 27.50 13.68
CA ARG A 267 -1.69 28.78 13.59
C ARG A 267 -2.63 28.80 12.39
N LEU A 268 -2.13 28.44 11.19
CA LEU A 268 -2.98 28.36 9.99
C LEU A 268 -4.01 27.24 10.08
N VAL A 269 -3.68 26.10 10.72
CA VAL A 269 -4.66 25.04 10.98
C VAL A 269 -5.82 25.58 11.82
N LEU A 270 -5.53 26.36 12.87
CA LEU A 270 -6.52 26.97 13.74
C LEU A 270 -7.34 28.04 13.01
N GLU A 271 -6.66 28.98 12.31
CA GLU A 271 -7.32 30.10 11.63
C GLU A 271 -8.25 29.65 10.49
N LYS A 272 -7.91 28.54 9.81
CA LYS A 272 -8.72 27.96 8.73
C LYS A 272 -9.70 26.87 9.19
N GLY A 273 -9.68 26.45 10.47
CA GLY A 273 -10.52 25.37 10.97
C GLY A 273 -10.23 24.00 10.32
N LEU A 274 -8.96 23.69 10.03
CA LEU A 274 -8.59 22.50 9.26
C LEU A 274 -8.72 21.21 10.08
N THR A 275 -9.09 20.13 9.39
CA THR A 275 -9.09 18.76 9.95
C THR A 275 -7.90 17.96 9.41
N LEU A 276 -7.05 17.45 10.30
CA LEU A 276 -5.95 16.53 9.95
C LEU A 276 -6.37 15.09 10.25
N ILE A 277 -6.28 14.22 9.25
CA ILE A 277 -6.76 12.83 9.30
C ILE A 277 -5.59 11.88 9.05
N GLY A 278 -5.09 11.22 10.10
CA GLY A 278 -4.07 10.18 9.94
C GLY A 278 -4.66 8.90 9.33
N SER A 279 -3.93 8.29 8.41
CA SER A 279 -4.29 6.99 7.82
C SER A 279 -3.05 6.13 7.62
N SER A 280 -3.12 4.87 8.04
CA SER A 280 -2.03 3.91 7.91
C SER A 280 -2.58 2.49 7.80
N ARG A 281 -2.00 1.68 6.89
CA ARG A 281 -2.45 0.32 6.61
C ARG A 281 -3.91 0.27 6.17
N SER A 282 -4.51 -0.92 6.21
CA SER A 282 -5.93 -1.17 5.88
C SER A 282 -6.40 -2.47 6.54
N GLY A 283 -7.71 -2.71 6.55
CA GLY A 283 -8.31 -3.94 7.05
C GLY A 283 -8.89 -4.80 5.93
N SER A 284 -9.33 -6.03 6.23
CA SER A 284 -9.86 -6.97 5.22
C SER A 284 -11.03 -6.40 4.43
N LYS A 285 -11.90 -5.61 5.06
CA LYS A 285 -13.02 -4.94 4.38
C LYS A 285 -12.57 -3.97 3.28
N ASP A 286 -11.44 -3.29 3.48
CA ASP A 286 -10.89 -2.39 2.46
C ASP A 286 -10.44 -3.19 1.23
N PHE A 287 -9.83 -4.38 1.43
CA PHE A 287 -9.46 -5.29 0.33
C PHE A 287 -10.68 -5.81 -0.43
N GLU A 288 -11.73 -6.24 0.27
CA GLU A 288 -12.98 -6.68 -0.33
C GLU A 288 -13.57 -5.58 -1.24
N GLN A 289 -13.63 -4.34 -0.73
CA GLN A 289 -14.16 -3.20 -1.45
C GLN A 289 -13.28 -2.79 -2.63
N VAL A 290 -11.96 -2.90 -2.52
CA VAL A 290 -11.04 -2.67 -3.65
C VAL A 290 -11.24 -3.72 -4.73
N VAL A 291 -11.39 -4.99 -4.38
CA VAL A 291 -11.69 -6.05 -5.36
C VAL A 291 -13.05 -5.82 -6.03
N ASP A 292 -14.04 -5.31 -5.30
CA ASP A 292 -15.33 -4.92 -5.88
C ASP A 292 -15.20 -3.72 -6.84
N LEU A 293 -14.30 -2.76 -6.53
CA LEU A 293 -13.99 -1.68 -7.47
C LEU A 293 -13.35 -2.20 -8.76
N TYR A 294 -12.47 -3.20 -8.70
CA TYR A 294 -11.90 -3.83 -9.89
C TYR A 294 -12.96 -4.50 -10.76
N ARG A 295 -13.98 -5.13 -10.14
CA ARG A 295 -15.13 -5.71 -10.87
C ARG A 295 -15.98 -4.64 -11.53
N LYS A 296 -16.24 -3.56 -10.80
CA LYS A 296 -17.13 -2.46 -11.27
C LYS A 296 -16.44 -1.55 -12.30
N TYR A 297 -15.14 -1.34 -12.15
CA TYR A 297 -14.34 -0.40 -12.95
C TYR A 297 -13.05 -1.07 -13.44
N PRO A 298 -13.10 -1.91 -14.49
CA PRO A 298 -11.92 -2.62 -15.01
C PRO A 298 -10.76 -1.69 -15.41
N ASP A 299 -11.06 -0.47 -15.85
CA ASP A 299 -10.06 0.54 -16.20
C ASP A 299 -9.17 1.01 -15.01
N ILE A 300 -9.58 0.71 -13.78
CA ILE A 300 -8.68 0.88 -12.62
C ILE A 300 -7.47 -0.04 -12.79
N VAL A 301 -7.68 -1.31 -13.13
CA VAL A 301 -6.61 -2.29 -13.33
C VAL A 301 -5.72 -1.90 -14.51
N GLU A 302 -6.30 -1.39 -15.60
CA GLU A 302 -5.55 -0.89 -16.76
C GLU A 302 -4.62 0.28 -16.36
N LYS A 303 -5.12 1.23 -15.57
CA LYS A 303 -4.30 2.34 -15.05
C LYS A 303 -3.24 1.86 -14.06
N LEU A 304 -3.60 0.92 -13.17
CA LEU A 304 -2.63 0.32 -12.26
C LEU A 304 -1.50 -0.39 -13.01
N ALA A 305 -1.76 -1.00 -14.17
CA ALA A 305 -0.73 -1.66 -14.97
C ALA A 305 0.43 -0.71 -15.35
N LEU A 306 0.18 0.60 -15.43
CA LEU A 306 1.23 1.61 -15.67
C LEU A 306 2.22 1.76 -14.49
N LEU A 307 1.85 1.27 -13.30
CA LEU A 307 2.76 1.20 -12.14
C LEU A 307 3.63 -0.06 -12.14
N LYS A 308 3.41 -1.02 -13.04
CA LYS A 308 4.27 -2.20 -13.14
C LYS A 308 5.59 -1.82 -13.84
N GLY A 309 6.60 -1.48 -13.04
CA GLY A 309 7.91 -1.09 -13.54
C GLY A 309 8.73 -2.28 -14.00
N HIS A 310 8.86 -3.29 -13.14
CA HIS A 310 9.61 -4.52 -13.43
C HIS A 310 8.83 -5.75 -13.00
N GLU A 311 8.94 -6.82 -13.78
CA GLU A 311 8.49 -8.16 -13.40
C GLU A 311 9.68 -9.12 -13.49
N ILE A 312 10.00 -9.77 -12.36
CA ILE A 312 11.16 -10.66 -12.24
C ILE A 312 10.65 -12.05 -11.91
N ASN A 313 11.06 -13.02 -12.73
CA ASN A 313 10.78 -14.42 -12.46
C ASN A 313 11.74 -14.94 -11.39
N VAL A 314 11.23 -15.27 -10.22
CA VAL A 314 12.01 -15.72 -9.06
C VAL A 314 12.03 -17.25 -9.04
N CYS A 315 13.16 -17.82 -9.42
CA CYS A 315 13.43 -19.26 -9.39
C CYS A 315 14.51 -19.64 -8.37
N THR A 316 15.29 -18.65 -7.91
CA THR A 316 16.42 -18.84 -7.00
C THR A 316 16.46 -17.71 -5.96
N MET A 317 17.21 -17.91 -4.88
CA MET A 317 17.46 -16.86 -3.90
C MET A 317 18.21 -15.65 -4.52
N GLN A 318 19.05 -15.87 -5.52
CA GLN A 318 19.76 -14.79 -6.21
C GLN A 318 18.78 -13.88 -6.96
N ASP A 319 17.70 -14.42 -7.51
CA ASP A 319 16.68 -13.62 -8.19
C ASP A 319 15.93 -12.71 -7.18
N ILE A 320 15.76 -13.17 -5.93
CA ILE A 320 15.21 -12.32 -4.85
C ILE A 320 16.10 -11.11 -4.61
N VAL A 321 17.42 -11.33 -4.45
CA VAL A 321 18.38 -10.24 -4.26
C VAL A 321 18.35 -9.28 -5.45
N GLN A 322 18.36 -9.82 -6.68
CA GLN A 322 18.30 -9.02 -7.90
C GLN A 322 17.04 -8.15 -7.96
N ALA A 323 15.88 -8.70 -7.55
CA ALA A 323 14.62 -7.95 -7.53
C ALA A 323 14.67 -6.77 -6.56
N PHE A 324 15.22 -6.97 -5.36
CA PHE A 324 15.37 -5.88 -4.38
C PHE A 324 16.36 -4.81 -4.85
N GLU A 325 17.48 -5.18 -5.46
CA GLU A 325 18.45 -4.23 -6.01
C GLU A 325 17.87 -3.46 -7.20
N MET A 326 17.11 -4.12 -8.08
CA MET A 326 16.43 -3.48 -9.20
C MET A 326 15.38 -2.47 -8.71
N ASP A 327 14.57 -2.84 -7.71
CA ASP A 327 13.59 -1.94 -7.11
C ASP A 327 14.24 -0.68 -6.52
N LEU A 328 15.42 -0.82 -5.88
CA LEU A 328 16.19 0.33 -5.37
C LEU A 328 16.65 1.30 -6.45
N SER A 329 16.88 0.81 -7.66
CA SER A 329 17.28 1.63 -8.81
C SER A 329 16.10 2.28 -9.54
N THR A 330 14.88 1.85 -9.22
CA THR A 330 13.66 2.28 -9.90
C THR A 330 13.11 3.54 -9.26
N SER A 331 12.86 4.56 -10.08
CA SER A 331 12.31 5.84 -9.61
C SER A 331 10.77 5.93 -9.70
N TRP A 332 10.15 5.08 -10.52
CA TRP A 332 8.72 5.02 -10.78
C TRP A 332 8.26 3.57 -10.95
N GLY A 333 7.13 3.26 -10.36
CA GLY A 333 6.48 1.96 -10.50
C GLY A 333 6.83 0.98 -9.38
N LYS A 334 6.34 -0.22 -9.52
CA LYS A 334 6.48 -1.35 -8.60
C LYS A 334 7.35 -2.43 -9.23
N THR A 335 8.16 -3.07 -8.42
CA THR A 335 8.85 -4.30 -8.80
C THR A 335 8.02 -5.48 -8.35
N VAL A 336 7.59 -6.30 -9.30
CA VAL A 336 6.75 -7.48 -9.10
C VAL A 336 7.62 -8.74 -9.25
N LEU A 337 7.48 -9.65 -8.31
CA LEU A 337 8.14 -10.95 -8.34
C LEU A 337 7.11 -11.99 -8.78
N LYS A 338 7.34 -12.63 -9.92
CA LYS A 338 6.62 -13.85 -10.29
C LYS A 338 7.27 -15.00 -9.52
N TRP A 339 6.53 -15.51 -8.54
CA TRP A 339 7.03 -16.44 -7.55
C TRP A 339 6.97 -17.88 -8.06
N THR A 340 8.12 -18.44 -8.45
CA THR A 340 8.24 -19.77 -9.05
C THR A 340 9.34 -20.64 -8.43
N ILE A 341 9.92 -20.17 -7.32
CA ILE A 341 10.97 -20.83 -6.57
C ILE A 341 10.42 -22.02 -5.79
#